data_6d0da64e4ab614b2f3a8c2d8204fbad8
#
_entry.id   6d0da64e4ab614b2f3a8c2d8204fbad8
#
_cell.length_a   1.000
_cell.length_b   1.000
_cell.length_c   1.000
_cell.angle_alpha   90.00
_cell.angle_beta   90.00
_cell.angle_gamma   90.00
#
_symmetry.space_group_name_H-M   'P 1'
#
loop_
_entity.id
_entity.type
_entity.pdbx_description
1 polymer ?
#
loop_
_entity_poly.entity_id
_entity_poly.type
_entity_poly.pdbx_seq_one_letter_code
_entity_poly.pdbx_strand_id
1 'polypeptide(L)'
;MTDFTTLVSAFVRRIFGGSAEVENLTRLTGGANMESWSFDFAGHGYVLRRSPSAEMMAGRVYGHDIEAAVVRAAFMAGVKAPEIIAEVEAVDNLGTGYMMRRVEAEVNPAKILASPQPSLLNDFARELAAIHAVPRDTLPALPEAGAESLLTDLKARFLLFGGNRPVMALAFRWLEDHLPAPVDAVLLHGDFRMGNIMVDTGGLAAVLDWELAHLG
;
A
#
# COMPACT_ATOMS: atom_id res chain seq x y z
N MET A 1 -9.57 5.68 30.13
CA MET A 1 -9.12 5.57 28.74
C MET A 1 -10.27 4.98 27.94
N THR A 2 -10.71 5.66 26.89
CA THR A 2 -11.76 5.14 26.01
C THR A 2 -11.25 3.87 25.34
N ASP A 3 -12.03 2.81 25.36
CA ASP A 3 -11.69 1.53 24.73
C ASP A 3 -11.58 1.71 23.21
N PHE A 4 -10.62 1.01 22.60
CA PHE A 4 -10.36 1.10 21.16
C PHE A 4 -11.59 0.75 20.32
N THR A 5 -12.35 -0.26 20.73
CA THR A 5 -13.61 -0.64 20.07
C THR A 5 -14.62 0.51 20.07
N THR A 6 -14.69 1.27 21.16
CA THR A 6 -15.55 2.46 21.24
C THR A 6 -15.12 3.55 20.26
N LEU A 7 -13.81 3.78 20.09
CA LEU A 7 -13.28 4.76 19.13
C LEU A 7 -13.59 4.33 17.68
N VAL A 8 -13.36 3.07 17.33
CA VAL A 8 -13.67 2.54 16.00
C VAL A 8 -15.17 2.62 15.73
N SER A 9 -16.02 2.29 16.70
CA SER A 9 -17.48 2.39 16.57
C SER A 9 -17.94 3.84 16.37
N ALA A 10 -17.30 4.80 17.05
CA ALA A 10 -17.60 6.22 16.88
C ALA A 10 -17.19 6.71 15.47
N PHE A 11 -16.01 6.31 14.99
CA PHE A 11 -15.52 6.60 13.64
C PHE A 11 -16.48 6.05 12.58
N VAL A 12 -16.87 4.78 12.68
CA VAL A 12 -17.80 4.15 11.73
C VAL A 12 -19.15 4.83 11.72
N ARG A 13 -19.69 5.21 12.90
CA ARG A 13 -20.94 5.98 13.01
C ARG A 13 -20.83 7.37 12.40
N ARG A 14 -19.69 8.04 12.48
CA ARG A 14 -19.45 9.32 11.81
C ARG A 14 -19.58 9.18 10.28
N ILE A 15 -19.09 8.08 9.73
CA ILE A 15 -19.08 7.86 8.27
C ILE A 15 -20.43 7.39 7.73
N PHE A 16 -21.04 6.41 8.36
CA PHE A 16 -22.25 5.77 7.85
C PHE A 16 -23.55 6.24 8.51
N GLY A 17 -23.45 6.93 9.65
CA GLY A 17 -24.61 7.24 10.48
C GLY A 17 -25.15 6.01 11.23
N GLY A 18 -26.31 6.19 11.86
CA GLY A 18 -27.03 5.09 12.52
C GLY A 18 -26.47 4.71 13.89
N SER A 19 -27.01 3.59 14.45
CA SER A 19 -26.66 3.07 15.77
C SER A 19 -26.05 1.67 15.73
N ALA A 20 -25.74 1.15 14.54
CA ALA A 20 -25.08 -0.15 14.42
C ALA A 20 -23.70 -0.14 15.07
N GLU A 21 -23.31 -1.26 15.62
CA GLU A 21 -22.01 -1.42 16.27
C GLU A 21 -21.04 -2.18 15.37
N VAL A 22 -19.76 -2.00 15.63
CA VAL A 22 -18.68 -2.76 15.02
C VAL A 22 -18.63 -4.14 15.63
N GLU A 23 -18.58 -5.16 14.79
CA GLU A 23 -18.49 -6.56 15.18
C GLU A 23 -17.14 -7.15 14.74
N ASN A 24 -16.71 -8.23 15.39
CA ASN A 24 -15.52 -9.02 15.03
C ASN A 24 -14.22 -8.20 14.88
N LEU A 25 -14.08 -7.11 15.67
CA LEU A 25 -12.88 -6.27 15.61
C LEU A 25 -11.65 -7.07 16.04
N THR A 26 -10.76 -7.30 15.08
CA THR A 26 -9.56 -8.13 15.25
C THR A 26 -8.35 -7.47 14.62
N ARG A 27 -7.23 -7.42 15.35
CA ARG A 27 -5.96 -6.93 14.80
C ARG A 27 -5.40 -7.96 13.83
N LEU A 28 -5.09 -7.51 12.62
CA LEU A 28 -4.40 -8.33 11.63
C LEU A 28 -2.89 -8.35 11.94
N THR A 29 -2.28 -9.53 11.80
CA THR A 29 -0.84 -9.73 12.00
C THR A 29 -0.13 -9.61 10.65
N GLY A 30 0.97 -8.85 10.57
CA GLY A 30 1.77 -8.81 9.34
C GLY A 30 2.38 -7.45 8.96
N GLY A 31 1.99 -6.36 9.59
CA GLY A 31 2.60 -5.04 9.36
C GLY A 31 3.67 -4.73 10.43
N ALA A 32 4.91 -4.42 10.01
CA ALA A 32 5.99 -4.08 10.95
C ALA A 32 5.77 -2.72 11.63
N ASN A 33 5.18 -1.75 10.94
CA ASN A 33 5.14 -0.35 11.36
C ASN A 33 3.72 0.24 11.44
N MET A 34 2.69 -0.52 11.05
CA MET A 34 1.30 -0.05 11.00
C MET A 34 0.37 -1.03 11.68
N GLU A 35 -0.71 -0.51 12.24
CA GLU A 35 -1.79 -1.35 12.72
C GLU A 35 -2.85 -1.50 11.64
N SER A 36 -3.21 -2.74 11.35
CA SER A 36 -4.36 -3.07 10.52
C SER A 36 -5.39 -3.82 11.36
N TRP A 37 -6.62 -3.34 11.35
CA TRP A 37 -7.72 -3.90 12.12
C TRP A 37 -8.86 -4.28 11.20
N SER A 38 -9.24 -5.55 11.19
CA SER A 38 -10.41 -6.06 10.46
C SER A 38 -11.64 -6.01 11.37
N PHE A 39 -12.77 -5.66 10.80
CA PHE A 39 -14.06 -5.66 11.50
C PHE A 39 -15.23 -5.79 10.51
N ASP A 40 -16.40 -6.10 11.06
CA ASP A 40 -17.66 -6.14 10.33
C ASP A 40 -18.57 -5.00 10.79
N PHE A 41 -19.31 -4.43 9.84
CA PHE A 41 -20.33 -3.42 10.12
C PHE A 41 -21.45 -3.51 9.07
N ALA A 42 -22.71 -3.60 9.53
CA ALA A 42 -23.90 -3.69 8.68
C ALA A 42 -23.81 -4.80 7.60
N GLY A 43 -23.23 -5.95 7.96
CA GLY A 43 -23.07 -7.10 7.06
C GLY A 43 -21.92 -6.98 6.04
N HIS A 44 -21.06 -6.00 6.18
CA HIS A 44 -19.91 -5.79 5.31
C HIS A 44 -18.60 -5.79 6.10
N GLY A 45 -17.54 -6.35 5.48
CA GLY A 45 -16.19 -6.36 6.04
C GLY A 45 -15.42 -5.09 5.70
N TYR A 46 -14.65 -4.59 6.67
CA TYR A 46 -13.78 -3.43 6.54
C TYR A 46 -12.41 -3.69 7.15
N VAL A 47 -11.43 -2.92 6.73
CA VAL A 47 -10.11 -2.85 7.35
C VAL A 47 -9.78 -1.39 7.64
N LEU A 48 -9.43 -1.11 8.90
CA LEU A 48 -8.83 0.15 9.32
C LEU A 48 -7.31 -0.01 9.34
N ARG A 49 -6.60 0.69 8.46
CA ARG A 49 -5.14 0.83 8.48
C ARG A 49 -4.80 2.15 9.17
N ARG A 50 -3.98 2.09 10.22
CA ARG A 50 -3.70 3.28 11.03
C ARG A 50 -2.30 3.30 11.62
N SER A 51 -1.85 4.51 11.95
CA SER A 51 -0.74 4.77 12.86
C SER A 51 -1.26 5.47 14.11
N PRO A 52 -1.11 4.91 15.30
CA PRO A 52 -1.59 5.51 16.54
C PRO A 52 -0.77 6.74 16.97
N SER A 53 0.44 6.92 16.46
CA SER A 53 1.33 8.02 16.86
C SER A 53 2.16 8.56 15.69
N ALA A 54 2.64 9.80 15.86
CA ALA A 54 3.50 10.45 14.89
C ALA A 54 4.87 9.77 14.74
N GLU A 55 5.38 9.14 15.81
CA GLU A 55 6.66 8.41 15.75
C GLU A 55 6.61 7.24 14.79
N MET A 56 5.48 6.57 14.69
CA MET A 56 5.29 5.47 13.74
C MET A 56 5.24 5.93 12.28
N MET A 57 5.01 7.23 12.06
CA MET A 57 5.04 7.85 10.73
C MET A 57 6.43 8.41 10.38
N ALA A 58 7.36 8.43 11.34
CA ALA A 58 8.70 8.95 11.11
C ALA A 58 9.45 8.15 10.03
N GLY A 59 10.03 8.85 9.08
CA GLY A 59 10.78 8.25 7.97
C GLY A 59 9.93 7.81 6.77
N ARG A 60 8.60 7.96 6.81
CA ARG A 60 7.75 7.79 5.63
C ARG A 60 7.86 8.99 4.70
N VAL A 61 7.75 8.72 3.42
CA VAL A 61 7.85 9.77 2.39
C VAL A 61 6.60 10.66 2.39
N TYR A 62 5.44 10.07 2.71
CA TYR A 62 4.14 10.76 2.80
C TYR A 62 3.21 10.10 3.83
N GLY A 63 2.14 10.80 4.17
CA GLY A 63 1.13 10.35 5.13
C GLY A 63 0.11 9.39 4.56
N HIS A 64 -0.79 8.91 5.43
CA HIS A 64 -1.91 8.05 5.04
C HIS A 64 -2.92 8.75 4.13
N ASP A 65 -3.03 10.07 4.18
CA ASP A 65 -3.84 10.89 3.29
C ASP A 65 -3.41 10.74 1.82
N ILE A 66 -2.12 10.85 1.57
CA ILE A 66 -1.55 10.64 0.23
C ILE A 66 -1.68 9.17 -0.19
N GLU A 67 -1.37 8.21 0.70
CA GLU A 67 -1.54 6.78 0.43
C GLU A 67 -3.00 6.47 0.07
N ALA A 68 -3.98 6.94 0.84
CA ALA A 68 -5.40 6.75 0.56
C ALA A 68 -5.82 7.38 -0.77
N ALA A 69 -5.30 8.56 -1.10
CA ALA A 69 -5.59 9.23 -2.38
C ALA A 69 -5.05 8.44 -3.58
N VAL A 70 -3.83 7.87 -3.48
CA VAL A 70 -3.26 6.99 -4.52
C VAL A 70 -4.11 5.73 -4.69
N VAL A 71 -4.46 5.05 -3.60
CA VAL A 71 -5.29 3.83 -3.65
C VAL A 71 -6.64 4.13 -4.28
N ARG A 72 -7.27 5.27 -3.93
CA ARG A 72 -8.54 5.72 -4.51
C ARG A 72 -8.41 5.99 -6.01
N ALA A 73 -7.36 6.68 -6.44
CA ALA A 73 -7.11 6.94 -7.86
C ALA A 73 -6.90 5.63 -8.64
N ALA A 74 -6.11 4.71 -8.10
CA ALA A 74 -5.90 3.40 -8.69
C ALA A 74 -7.21 2.60 -8.79
N PHE A 75 -8.01 2.54 -7.73
CA PHE A 75 -9.33 1.88 -7.71
C PHE A 75 -10.27 2.47 -8.78
N MET A 76 -10.37 3.80 -8.85
CA MET A 76 -11.21 4.50 -9.82
C MET A 76 -10.76 4.30 -11.27
N ALA A 77 -9.48 4.06 -11.50
CA ALA A 77 -8.91 3.70 -12.80
C ALA A 77 -9.10 2.21 -13.17
N GLY A 78 -9.71 1.41 -12.29
CA GLY A 78 -9.98 -0.01 -12.52
C GLY A 78 -8.86 -0.96 -12.10
N VAL A 79 -7.83 -0.46 -11.42
CA VAL A 79 -6.83 -1.29 -10.74
C VAL A 79 -7.49 -2.06 -9.60
N LYS A 80 -7.12 -3.32 -9.41
CA LYS A 80 -7.58 -4.15 -8.30
C LYS A 80 -6.97 -3.69 -6.96
N ALA A 81 -7.27 -2.46 -6.57
CA ALA A 81 -6.93 -1.88 -5.28
C ALA A 81 -8.15 -1.95 -4.34
N PRO A 82 -7.99 -1.95 -3.02
CA PRO A 82 -9.13 -1.88 -2.10
C PRO A 82 -9.90 -0.56 -2.26
N GLU A 83 -11.21 -0.59 -2.15
CA GLU A 83 -12.04 0.61 -2.11
C GLU A 83 -11.78 1.41 -0.82
N ILE A 84 -11.29 2.62 -0.92
CA ILE A 84 -11.12 3.54 0.23
C ILE A 84 -12.48 4.14 0.58
N ILE A 85 -12.93 3.89 1.80
CA ILE A 85 -14.23 4.34 2.31
C ILE A 85 -14.12 5.72 2.97
N ALA A 86 -13.14 5.89 3.87
CA ALA A 86 -12.97 7.13 4.62
C ALA A 86 -11.56 7.25 5.19
N GLU A 87 -11.13 8.47 5.43
CA GLU A 87 -9.89 8.78 6.15
C GLU A 87 -10.20 9.08 7.62
N VAL A 88 -9.25 8.76 8.49
CA VAL A 88 -9.30 9.09 9.91
C VAL A 88 -9.03 10.58 10.08
N GLU A 89 -9.91 11.25 10.80
CA GLU A 89 -9.77 12.66 11.17
C GLU A 89 -9.33 12.81 12.64
N ALA A 90 -8.84 13.98 13.01
CA ALA A 90 -8.39 14.25 14.38
C ALA A 90 -9.49 14.02 15.43
N VAL A 91 -10.75 14.26 15.07
CA VAL A 91 -11.91 14.07 15.95
C VAL A 91 -12.13 12.59 16.33
N ASP A 92 -11.66 11.66 15.52
CA ASP A 92 -11.82 10.21 15.75
C ASP A 92 -10.89 9.68 16.86
N ASN A 93 -9.84 10.41 17.21
CA ASN A 93 -8.84 10.00 18.21
C ASN A 93 -8.20 8.64 17.90
N LEU A 94 -8.07 8.30 16.61
CA LEU A 94 -7.49 7.04 16.11
C LEU A 94 -6.06 7.22 15.56
N GLY A 95 -5.46 8.40 15.72
CA GLY A 95 -4.19 8.74 15.08
C GLY A 95 -4.39 9.17 13.63
N THR A 96 -3.59 8.65 12.71
CA THR A 96 -3.76 8.86 11.26
C THR A 96 -4.05 7.53 10.58
N GLY A 97 -4.81 7.53 9.49
CA GLY A 97 -5.14 6.29 8.80
C GLY A 97 -6.32 6.42 7.86
N TYR A 98 -6.77 5.29 7.35
CA TYR A 98 -7.95 5.21 6.50
C TYR A 98 -8.65 3.87 6.66
N MET A 99 -9.94 3.86 6.36
CA MET A 99 -10.78 2.68 6.29
C MET A 99 -11.01 2.28 4.84
N MET A 100 -10.86 1.00 4.55
CA MET A 100 -11.10 0.43 3.25
C MET A 100 -12.05 -0.76 3.32
N ARG A 101 -12.66 -1.13 2.19
CA ARG A 101 -13.43 -2.37 2.05
C ARG A 101 -12.50 -3.56 2.22
N ARG A 102 -12.89 -4.53 3.06
CA ARG A 102 -12.13 -5.79 3.20
C ARG A 102 -12.28 -6.63 1.94
N VAL A 103 -11.15 -7.07 1.40
CA VAL A 103 -11.10 -8.05 0.31
C VAL A 103 -10.95 -9.45 0.92
N GLU A 104 -11.83 -10.36 0.53
CA GLU A 104 -11.81 -11.75 1.03
C GLU A 104 -11.00 -12.60 0.05
N ALA A 105 -9.70 -12.74 0.31
CA ALA A 105 -8.78 -13.50 -0.54
C ALA A 105 -7.54 -13.93 0.25
N GLU A 106 -6.75 -14.85 -0.29
CA GLU A 106 -5.51 -15.34 0.34
C GLU A 106 -4.35 -14.38 0.05
N VAL A 107 -3.59 -14.02 1.07
CA VAL A 107 -2.42 -13.14 0.99
C VAL A 107 -1.11 -13.87 1.32
N ASN A 108 -1.18 -15.07 1.87
CA ASN A 108 0.01 -15.83 2.24
C ASN A 108 0.71 -16.40 0.98
N PRO A 109 1.94 -15.95 0.66
CA PRO A 109 2.66 -16.40 -0.53
C PRO A 109 2.85 -17.91 -0.60
N ALA A 110 3.11 -18.56 0.54
CA ALA A 110 3.33 -20.01 0.57
C ALA A 110 2.07 -20.79 0.19
N LYS A 111 0.89 -20.31 0.62
CA LYS A 111 -0.39 -20.93 0.24
C LYS A 111 -0.72 -20.68 -1.23
N ILE A 112 -0.52 -19.46 -1.72
CA ILE A 112 -0.75 -19.11 -3.12
C ILE A 112 0.15 -19.96 -4.03
N LEU A 113 1.44 -20.07 -3.70
CA LEU A 113 2.41 -20.84 -4.48
C LEU A 113 2.26 -22.36 -4.36
N ALA A 114 1.61 -22.85 -3.31
CA ALA A 114 1.31 -24.29 -3.18
C ALA A 114 0.26 -24.75 -4.20
N SER A 115 -0.62 -23.84 -4.65
CA SER A 115 -1.65 -24.13 -5.67
C SER A 115 -1.89 -22.90 -6.54
N PRO A 116 -0.91 -22.51 -7.40
CA PRO A 116 -1.00 -21.29 -8.18
C PRO A 116 -2.06 -21.43 -9.28
N GLN A 117 -2.87 -20.38 -9.45
CA GLN A 117 -3.77 -20.28 -10.60
C GLN A 117 -2.97 -20.18 -11.90
N PRO A 118 -3.34 -20.91 -12.97
CA PRO A 118 -2.60 -20.88 -14.24
C PRO A 118 -2.51 -19.47 -14.86
N SER A 119 -3.50 -18.61 -14.60
CA SER A 119 -3.54 -17.23 -15.11
C SER A 119 -2.70 -16.24 -14.31
N LEU A 120 -2.23 -16.60 -13.10
CA LEU A 120 -1.71 -15.67 -12.10
C LEU A 120 -0.58 -14.78 -12.62
N LEU A 121 0.34 -15.32 -13.40
CA LEU A 121 1.44 -14.53 -13.99
C LEU A 121 0.91 -13.50 -15.00
N ASN A 122 -0.08 -13.89 -15.80
CA ASN A 122 -0.72 -12.97 -16.73
C ASN A 122 -1.54 -11.91 -16.01
N ASP A 123 -2.17 -12.27 -14.88
CA ASP A 123 -2.93 -11.34 -14.05
C ASP A 123 -1.98 -10.29 -13.44
N PHE A 124 -0.79 -10.70 -12.97
CA PHE A 124 0.24 -9.77 -12.49
C PHE A 124 0.70 -8.79 -13.57
N ALA A 125 0.95 -9.29 -14.78
CA ALA A 125 1.37 -8.43 -15.89
C ALA A 125 0.30 -7.42 -16.28
N ARG A 126 -0.98 -7.85 -16.34
CA ARG A 126 -2.11 -6.95 -16.63
C ARG A 126 -2.29 -5.93 -15.55
N GLU A 127 -2.17 -6.32 -14.28
CA GLU A 127 -2.35 -5.43 -13.16
C GLU A 127 -1.24 -4.38 -13.07
N LEU A 128 0.02 -4.76 -13.29
CA LEU A 128 1.12 -3.79 -13.42
C LEU A 128 0.88 -2.80 -14.57
N ALA A 129 0.44 -3.29 -15.72
CA ALA A 129 0.11 -2.41 -16.84
C ALA A 129 -1.06 -1.47 -16.50
N ALA A 130 -2.07 -1.94 -15.75
CA ALA A 130 -3.17 -1.10 -15.29
C ALA A 130 -2.71 -0.02 -14.29
N ILE A 131 -1.80 -0.36 -13.37
CA ILE A 131 -1.18 0.59 -12.44
C ILE A 131 -0.42 1.68 -13.20
N HIS A 132 0.41 1.28 -14.16
CA HIS A 132 1.17 2.24 -14.98
C HIS A 132 0.29 3.11 -15.89
N ALA A 133 -0.93 2.65 -16.18
CA ALA A 133 -1.90 3.39 -16.99
C ALA A 133 -2.80 4.35 -16.19
N VAL A 134 -2.68 4.42 -14.86
CA VAL A 134 -3.45 5.37 -14.04
C VAL A 134 -3.13 6.80 -14.48
N PRO A 135 -4.14 7.63 -14.83
CA PRO A 135 -3.89 8.97 -15.31
C PRO A 135 -3.20 9.85 -14.27
N ARG A 136 -2.10 10.49 -14.65
CA ARG A 136 -1.26 11.28 -13.75
C ARG A 136 -2.01 12.44 -13.08
N ASP A 137 -2.96 13.04 -13.79
CA ASP A 137 -3.78 14.16 -13.33
C ASP A 137 -4.80 13.77 -12.24
N THR A 138 -5.04 12.47 -12.05
CA THR A 138 -5.89 11.93 -10.97
C THR A 138 -5.12 11.63 -9.68
N LEU A 139 -3.78 11.66 -9.74
CA LEU A 139 -2.91 11.31 -8.62
C LEU A 139 -2.64 12.52 -7.71
N PRO A 140 -2.47 12.30 -6.40
CA PRO A 140 -1.94 13.34 -5.51
C PRO A 140 -0.50 13.69 -5.89
N ALA A 141 0.07 14.71 -5.24
CA ALA A 141 1.49 15.00 -5.38
C ALA A 141 2.32 13.81 -4.83
N LEU A 142 3.04 13.14 -5.72
CA LEU A 142 3.90 12.01 -5.40
C LEU A 142 5.37 12.35 -5.66
N PRO A 143 6.32 11.71 -4.95
CA PRO A 143 7.74 11.80 -5.30
C PRO A 143 7.96 11.33 -6.74
N GLU A 144 8.86 11.98 -7.45
CA GLU A 144 9.39 11.46 -8.71
C GLU A 144 10.76 10.82 -8.44
N ALA A 145 10.91 9.58 -8.83
CA ALA A 145 12.10 8.78 -8.58
C ALA A 145 12.40 7.85 -9.77
N GLY A 146 12.96 8.43 -10.81
CA GLY A 146 13.45 7.66 -11.96
C GLY A 146 14.71 6.85 -11.63
N ALA A 147 15.13 5.98 -12.56
CA ALA A 147 16.24 5.04 -12.37
C ALA A 147 17.55 5.72 -11.92
N GLU A 148 17.88 6.89 -12.46
CA GLU A 148 19.10 7.63 -12.13
C GLU A 148 19.07 8.19 -10.68
N SER A 149 17.94 8.79 -10.27
CA SER A 149 17.79 9.32 -8.91
C SER A 149 17.79 8.21 -7.87
N LEU A 150 17.09 7.10 -8.12
CA LEU A 150 17.10 5.92 -7.24
C LEU A 150 18.50 5.32 -7.09
N LEU A 151 19.26 5.21 -8.19
CA LEU A 151 20.63 4.72 -8.14
C LEU A 151 21.55 5.65 -7.34
N THR A 152 21.39 6.97 -7.50
CA THR A 152 22.12 7.98 -6.75
C THR A 152 21.85 7.86 -5.24
N ASP A 153 20.59 7.75 -4.85
CA ASP A 153 20.19 7.61 -3.45
C ASP A 153 20.68 6.29 -2.84
N LEU A 154 20.59 5.19 -3.56
CA LEU A 154 21.09 3.88 -3.12
C LEU A 154 22.61 3.93 -2.92
N LYS A 155 23.34 4.58 -3.83
CA LYS A 155 24.80 4.75 -3.72
C LYS A 155 25.18 5.62 -2.54
N ALA A 156 24.44 6.71 -2.29
CA ALA A 156 24.65 7.55 -1.13
C ALA A 156 24.44 6.79 0.19
N ARG A 157 23.37 6.00 0.28
CA ARG A 157 23.11 5.12 1.44
C ARG A 157 24.20 4.07 1.62
N PHE A 158 24.64 3.43 0.54
CA PHE A 158 25.73 2.46 0.58
C PHE A 158 27.01 3.07 1.17
N LEU A 159 27.39 4.28 0.74
CA LEU A 159 28.55 4.99 1.27
C LEU A 159 28.36 5.40 2.74
N LEU A 160 27.17 5.85 3.12
CA LEU A 160 26.83 6.21 4.50
C LEU A 160 26.99 5.02 5.47
N PHE A 161 26.66 3.81 5.03
CA PHE A 161 26.79 2.58 5.81
C PHE A 161 28.16 1.88 5.64
N GLY A 162 29.19 2.61 5.24
CA GLY A 162 30.59 2.18 5.24
C GLY A 162 31.18 1.76 3.90
N GLY A 163 30.41 1.62 2.83
CA GLY A 163 30.87 1.49 1.45
C GLY A 163 31.87 0.36 1.12
N ASN A 164 32.08 -0.61 2.02
CA ASN A 164 33.18 -1.58 1.95
C ASN A 164 32.74 -2.96 1.39
N ARG A 165 31.86 -2.98 0.40
CA ARG A 165 31.40 -4.19 -0.27
C ARG A 165 31.77 -4.12 -1.77
N PRO A 166 32.90 -4.71 -2.20
CA PRO A 166 33.36 -4.60 -3.59
C PRO A 166 32.34 -5.04 -4.63
N VAL A 167 31.55 -6.09 -4.33
CA VAL A 167 30.48 -6.55 -5.23
C VAL A 167 29.40 -5.49 -5.44
N MET A 168 29.04 -4.76 -4.37
CA MET A 168 28.07 -3.67 -4.47
C MET A 168 28.64 -2.48 -5.25
N ALA A 169 29.89 -2.14 -5.03
CA ALA A 169 30.58 -1.09 -5.81
C ALA A 169 30.64 -1.43 -7.30
N LEU A 170 30.90 -2.70 -7.64
CA LEU A 170 30.89 -3.17 -9.02
C LEU A 170 29.47 -3.11 -9.61
N ALA A 171 28.46 -3.51 -8.84
CA ALA A 171 27.05 -3.44 -9.28
C ALA A 171 26.62 -1.98 -9.55
N PHE A 172 26.97 -1.03 -8.67
CA PHE A 172 26.69 0.39 -8.90
C PHE A 172 27.34 0.89 -10.19
N ARG A 173 28.62 0.54 -10.41
CA ARG A 173 29.31 0.93 -11.64
C ARG A 173 28.63 0.38 -12.88
N TRP A 174 28.25 -0.91 -12.85
CA TRP A 174 27.55 -1.53 -13.96
C TRP A 174 26.20 -0.86 -14.23
N LEU A 175 25.42 -0.55 -13.18
CA LEU A 175 24.13 0.14 -13.30
C LEU A 175 24.30 1.56 -13.87
N GLU A 176 25.33 2.31 -13.45
CA GLU A 176 25.63 3.64 -14.01
C GLU A 176 25.91 3.57 -15.52
N ASP A 177 26.64 2.55 -15.96
CA ASP A 177 26.98 2.36 -17.36
C ASP A 177 25.80 1.80 -18.21
N HIS A 178 24.70 1.33 -17.55
CA HIS A 178 23.56 0.68 -18.19
C HIS A 178 22.21 1.31 -17.79
N LEU A 179 22.21 2.58 -17.42
CA LEU A 179 20.96 3.28 -17.13
C LEU A 179 20.06 3.27 -18.37
N PRO A 180 18.76 2.97 -18.23
CA PRO A 180 17.82 3.07 -19.35
C PRO A 180 17.66 4.53 -19.79
N ALA A 181 17.28 4.70 -21.06
CA ALA A 181 16.89 6.02 -21.54
C ALA A 181 15.68 6.54 -20.72
N PRO A 182 15.62 7.86 -20.43
CA PRO A 182 14.47 8.45 -19.77
C PRO A 182 13.17 8.15 -20.53
N VAL A 183 12.12 7.83 -19.78
CA VAL A 183 10.75 7.63 -20.27
C VAL A 183 9.79 8.55 -19.49
N ASP A 184 8.58 8.72 -20.01
CA ASP A 184 7.56 9.46 -19.28
C ASP A 184 7.24 8.74 -17.96
N ALA A 185 7.28 9.49 -16.85
CA ALA A 185 7.02 8.93 -15.54
C ALA A 185 5.56 8.50 -15.40
N VAL A 186 5.36 7.28 -14.91
CA VAL A 186 4.06 6.66 -14.63
C VAL A 186 3.94 6.32 -13.14
N LEU A 187 2.74 5.99 -12.69
CA LEU A 187 2.56 5.48 -11.33
C LEU A 187 3.25 4.12 -11.18
N LEU A 188 4.16 4.03 -10.23
CA LEU A 188 4.76 2.78 -9.77
C LEU A 188 4.25 2.45 -8.36
N HIS A 189 3.95 1.18 -8.13
CA HIS A 189 3.55 0.71 -6.79
C HIS A 189 4.72 0.76 -5.79
N GLY A 190 5.93 0.56 -6.26
CA GLY A 190 7.15 0.59 -5.45
C GLY A 190 7.47 -0.70 -4.68
N ASP A 191 6.48 -1.55 -4.39
CA ASP A 191 6.66 -2.86 -3.71
C ASP A 191 5.69 -3.93 -4.23
N PHE A 192 5.58 -4.06 -5.56
CA PHE A 192 4.70 -5.06 -6.19
C PHE A 192 5.30 -6.46 -6.07
N ARG A 193 4.89 -7.19 -5.05
CA ARG A 193 5.39 -8.53 -4.71
C ARG A 193 4.30 -9.40 -4.07
N MET A 194 4.53 -10.71 -4.03
CA MET A 194 3.59 -11.72 -3.53
C MET A 194 3.03 -11.44 -2.12
N GLY A 195 3.79 -10.79 -1.25
CA GLY A 195 3.31 -10.43 0.10
C GLY A 195 2.27 -9.31 0.12
N ASN A 196 2.15 -8.55 -0.99
CA ASN A 196 1.24 -7.43 -1.14
C ASN A 196 0.12 -7.73 -2.15
N ILE A 197 -0.01 -8.97 -2.59
CA ILE A 197 -1.00 -9.41 -3.57
C ILE A 197 -1.94 -10.39 -2.91
N MET A 198 -3.23 -10.19 -3.08
CA MET A 198 -4.29 -11.11 -2.67
C MET A 198 -4.80 -11.90 -3.88
N VAL A 199 -5.03 -13.19 -3.68
CA VAL A 199 -5.48 -14.12 -4.73
C VAL A 199 -6.69 -14.89 -4.25
N ASP A 200 -7.72 -14.98 -5.07
CA ASP A 200 -8.88 -15.82 -4.86
C ASP A 200 -9.04 -16.88 -5.98
N THR A 201 -10.19 -17.51 -6.07
CA THR A 201 -10.49 -18.51 -7.10
C THR A 201 -10.56 -17.92 -8.51
N GLY A 202 -10.72 -16.61 -8.66
CA GLY A 202 -10.75 -15.87 -9.92
C GLY A 202 -9.39 -15.35 -10.37
N GLY A 203 -8.33 -15.53 -9.57
CA GLY A 203 -6.98 -15.02 -9.83
C GLY A 203 -6.58 -13.89 -8.89
N LEU A 204 -5.86 -12.87 -9.38
CA LEU A 204 -5.49 -11.70 -8.59
C LEU A 204 -6.76 -10.94 -8.15
N ALA A 205 -6.94 -10.79 -6.85
CA ALA A 205 -8.10 -10.13 -6.22
C ALA A 205 -7.81 -8.69 -5.79
N ALA A 206 -6.63 -8.43 -5.22
CA ALA A 206 -6.23 -7.08 -4.82
C ALA A 206 -4.70 -6.91 -4.74
N VAL A 207 -4.27 -5.65 -4.91
CA VAL A 207 -2.91 -5.17 -4.64
C VAL A 207 -2.97 -4.28 -3.40
N LEU A 208 -2.18 -4.59 -2.39
CA LEU A 208 -2.13 -3.93 -1.08
C LEU A 208 -0.81 -3.19 -0.89
N ASP A 209 -0.76 -2.33 0.12
CA ASP A 209 0.46 -1.69 0.65
C ASP A 209 1.13 -0.71 -0.33
N TRP A 210 0.46 0.40 -0.58
CA TRP A 210 0.87 1.45 -1.52
C TRP A 210 1.79 2.51 -0.91
N GLU A 211 2.37 2.24 0.25
CA GLU A 211 3.20 3.20 1.01
C GLU A 211 4.49 3.64 0.31
N LEU A 212 4.90 2.92 -0.73
CA LEU A 212 6.08 3.22 -1.56
C LEU A 212 5.71 3.68 -2.97
N ALA A 213 4.44 3.99 -3.23
CA ALA A 213 4.02 4.46 -4.54
C ALA A 213 4.69 5.79 -4.91
N HIS A 214 5.13 5.90 -6.16
CA HIS A 214 5.83 7.07 -6.67
C HIS A 214 5.67 7.17 -8.19
N LEU A 215 6.15 8.26 -8.77
CA LEU A 215 6.25 8.45 -10.22
C LEU A 215 7.69 8.10 -10.67
N GLY A 216 7.80 7.22 -11.68
CA GLY A 216 9.12 6.80 -12.18
C GLY A 216 9.04 6.10 -13.53
#